data_b62900b32a4955914ff46e16062cc675
#
_entry.id   b62900b32a4955914ff46e16062cc675
#
_cell.length_a   1.000
_cell.length_b   1.000
_cell.length_c   1.000
_cell.angle_alpha   90.00
_cell.angle_beta   90.00
_cell.angle_gamma   90.00
#
_symmetry.space_group_name_H-M   'P 1'
#
loop_
_entity.id
_entity.type
_entity.pdbx_description
1 polymer ?
#
loop_
_entity_poly.entity_id
_entity_poly.type
_entity_poly.pdbx_seq_one_letter_code
_entity_poly.pdbx_strand_id
1 'polypeptide(L)'
;MAASEKETGLRYYLKREPLILAALSALAVLAFLGVSGLSRMYHAQQAALGNRWFTRGEADLRAHRYELAVNEFRTALLYSRDNYTYQLELAEALVGLKRTNEAYAYLINLWEQEPENGLVNLELARIAVQRAETEEALRHYHNAIYAIWPGDHEVQRQNARLELIEYLLSINAKTRAQAELIALAENLADDPSQHVRVGDLFGQAQDYEHALAEYRLSLKLDRHNPAALAGAGRAAFLLGRYDLAQRYLEAAVAANPHDTPSADLLKTTELVLKMDPFRRRISVAERHRIVIEAFAAAGERLKSCPAGANLRGPVSSGGQESPTESWAKMKPEITVQGLRRNPDFVEAAMNLVFDIERQASAACGPPTGIDMVLLLISKLHEGN
;
A
#
# COMPACT_ATOMS: atom_id res chain seq x y z
N MET A 1 49.42 -19.77 -93.44
CA MET A 1 50.07 -20.00 -92.14
C MET A 1 49.72 -18.97 -91.01
N ALA A 2 49.10 -17.86 -91.30
CA ALA A 2 48.80 -16.80 -90.28
C ALA A 2 47.46 -16.93 -89.52
N ALA A 3 46.55 -17.86 -89.88
CA ALA A 3 45.28 -18.05 -89.25
C ALA A 3 45.33 -19.02 -88.00
N SER A 4 46.31 -19.97 -87.98
CA SER A 4 46.46 -20.95 -86.91
C SER A 4 47.09 -20.39 -85.65
N GLU A 5 47.95 -19.35 -85.73
CA GLU A 5 48.58 -18.75 -84.52
C GLU A 5 47.62 -17.82 -83.75
N LYS A 6 46.64 -17.22 -84.38
CA LYS A 6 45.66 -16.37 -83.70
C LYS A 6 44.64 -17.17 -82.89
N GLU A 7 44.27 -18.36 -83.37
CA GLU A 7 43.34 -19.25 -82.62
C GLU A 7 43.95 -19.88 -81.36
N THR A 8 45.23 -20.17 -81.38
CA THR A 8 45.94 -20.72 -80.21
C THR A 8 46.15 -19.68 -79.12
N GLY A 9 46.40 -18.41 -79.50
CA GLY A 9 46.49 -17.29 -78.57
C GLY A 9 45.16 -17.00 -77.84
N LEU A 10 44.10 -16.98 -78.62
CA LEU A 10 42.76 -16.69 -78.09
C LEU A 10 42.25 -17.78 -77.15
N ARG A 11 42.53 -19.06 -77.51
CA ARG A 11 42.18 -20.20 -76.59
C ARG A 11 43.02 -20.25 -75.27
N TYR A 12 44.26 -19.76 -75.32
CA TYR A 12 45.12 -19.64 -74.17
C TYR A 12 44.66 -18.53 -73.24
N TYR A 13 44.24 -17.38 -73.74
CA TYR A 13 43.65 -16.30 -72.99
C TYR A 13 42.29 -16.68 -72.41
N LEU A 14 41.40 -17.30 -73.17
CA LEU A 14 40.07 -17.77 -72.73
C LEU A 14 40.12 -18.82 -71.64
N LYS A 15 41.18 -19.61 -71.50
CA LYS A 15 41.35 -20.58 -70.42
C LYS A 15 42.01 -20.00 -69.14
N ARG A 16 42.77 -18.92 -69.31
CA ARG A 16 43.55 -18.31 -68.26
C ARG A 16 42.74 -17.28 -67.43
N GLU A 17 41.86 -16.56 -68.07
CA GLU A 17 41.01 -15.60 -67.41
C GLU A 17 40.05 -16.21 -66.33
N PRO A 18 39.33 -17.31 -66.62
CA PRO A 18 38.47 -17.90 -65.59
C PRO A 18 39.26 -18.48 -64.40
N LEU A 19 40.50 -18.94 -64.60
CA LEU A 19 41.38 -19.41 -63.50
C LEU A 19 41.86 -18.23 -62.66
N ILE A 20 42.19 -17.09 -63.25
CA ILE A 20 42.58 -15.86 -62.55
C ILE A 20 41.38 -15.34 -61.73
N LEU A 21 40.19 -15.29 -62.34
CA LEU A 21 38.96 -14.94 -61.64
C LEU A 21 38.61 -15.86 -60.48
N ALA A 22 38.75 -17.17 -60.68
CA ALA A 22 38.54 -18.14 -59.63
C ALA A 22 39.55 -17.99 -58.45
N ALA A 23 40.84 -17.75 -58.78
CA ALA A 23 41.87 -17.49 -57.78
C ALA A 23 41.63 -16.18 -56.98
N LEU A 24 41.21 -15.10 -57.66
CA LEU A 24 40.85 -13.82 -57.04
C LEU A 24 39.61 -13.97 -56.15
N SER A 25 38.59 -14.70 -56.63
CA SER A 25 37.41 -15.00 -55.87
C SER A 25 37.71 -15.82 -54.60
N ALA A 26 38.56 -16.85 -54.72
CA ALA A 26 39.00 -17.64 -53.58
C ALA A 26 39.79 -16.79 -52.56
N LEU A 27 40.68 -15.91 -53.04
CA LEU A 27 41.42 -14.98 -52.19
C LEU A 27 40.48 -14.01 -51.44
N ALA A 28 39.48 -13.44 -52.18
CA ALA A 28 38.48 -12.57 -51.57
C ALA A 28 37.65 -13.28 -50.48
N VAL A 29 37.22 -14.54 -50.71
CA VAL A 29 36.52 -15.34 -49.74
C VAL A 29 37.40 -15.63 -48.51
N LEU A 30 38.67 -15.99 -48.70
CA LEU A 30 39.63 -16.22 -47.63
C LEU A 30 39.87 -14.94 -46.79
N ALA A 31 40.03 -13.80 -47.49
CA ALA A 31 40.16 -12.53 -46.80
C ALA A 31 38.90 -12.16 -46.00
N PHE A 32 37.69 -12.36 -46.57
CA PHE A 32 36.43 -12.17 -45.89
C PHE A 32 36.29 -13.08 -44.67
N LEU A 33 36.63 -14.36 -44.79
CA LEU A 33 36.58 -15.29 -43.66
C LEU A 33 37.59 -14.91 -42.57
N GLY A 34 38.80 -14.46 -42.96
CA GLY A 34 39.81 -13.98 -42.02
C GLY A 34 39.39 -12.76 -41.25
N VAL A 35 38.86 -11.76 -41.94
CA VAL A 35 38.33 -10.51 -41.33
C VAL A 35 37.13 -10.84 -40.44
N SER A 36 36.21 -11.69 -40.92
CA SER A 36 35.04 -12.10 -40.12
C SER A 36 35.42 -12.85 -38.88
N GLY A 37 36.42 -13.75 -38.94
CA GLY A 37 36.95 -14.47 -37.79
C GLY A 37 37.62 -13.56 -36.76
N LEU A 38 38.43 -12.62 -37.20
CA LEU A 38 39.07 -11.60 -36.35
C LEU A 38 38.06 -10.66 -35.70
N SER A 39 37.08 -10.25 -36.44
CA SER A 39 35.97 -9.40 -35.92
C SER A 39 35.18 -10.12 -34.83
N ARG A 40 34.82 -11.40 -35.08
CA ARG A 40 34.12 -12.20 -34.05
C ARG A 40 34.93 -12.37 -32.76
N MET A 41 36.25 -12.66 -32.91
CA MET A 41 37.16 -12.81 -31.76
C MET A 41 37.29 -11.50 -30.97
N TYR A 42 37.42 -10.38 -31.67
CA TYR A 42 37.45 -9.05 -31.07
C TYR A 42 36.16 -8.74 -30.29
N HIS A 43 34.98 -8.94 -30.89
CA HIS A 43 33.71 -8.72 -30.23
C HIS A 43 33.51 -9.66 -29.04
N ALA A 44 33.92 -10.93 -29.13
CA ALA A 44 33.87 -11.88 -28.01
C ALA A 44 34.75 -11.43 -26.83
N GLN A 45 35.95 -10.91 -27.13
CA GLN A 45 36.86 -10.36 -26.12
C GLN A 45 36.28 -9.10 -25.45
N GLN A 46 35.71 -8.19 -26.21
CA GLN A 46 35.03 -7.00 -25.70
C GLN A 46 33.85 -7.39 -24.79
N ALA A 47 33.00 -8.32 -25.25
CA ALA A 47 31.88 -8.79 -24.46
C ALA A 47 32.35 -9.45 -23.13
N ALA A 48 33.43 -10.24 -23.15
CA ALA A 48 34.00 -10.85 -21.95
C ALA A 48 34.52 -9.80 -20.94
N LEU A 49 35.14 -8.73 -21.42
CA LEU A 49 35.62 -7.62 -20.57
C LEU A 49 34.43 -6.85 -20.01
N GLY A 50 33.41 -6.52 -20.83
CA GLY A 50 32.18 -5.87 -20.39
C GLY A 50 31.48 -6.66 -19.31
N ASN A 51 31.34 -8.00 -19.50
CA ASN A 51 30.69 -8.86 -18.53
C ASN A 51 31.44 -8.94 -17.17
N ARG A 52 32.77 -8.85 -17.17
CA ARG A 52 33.55 -8.79 -15.93
C ARG A 52 33.22 -7.56 -15.07
N TRP A 53 33.10 -6.40 -15.72
CA TRP A 53 32.73 -5.17 -15.03
C TRP A 53 31.28 -5.21 -14.61
N PHE A 54 30.40 -5.72 -15.44
CA PHE A 54 29.00 -5.90 -15.15
C PHE A 54 28.79 -6.77 -13.88
N THR A 55 29.41 -7.94 -13.81
CA THR A 55 29.29 -8.83 -12.64
C THR A 55 29.77 -8.19 -11.34
N ARG A 56 30.78 -7.31 -11.40
CA ARG A 56 31.21 -6.52 -10.23
C ARG A 56 30.14 -5.49 -9.85
N GLY A 57 29.61 -4.79 -10.85
CA GLY A 57 28.55 -3.82 -10.64
C GLY A 57 27.32 -4.44 -9.98
N GLU A 58 26.89 -5.63 -10.43
CA GLU A 58 25.81 -6.39 -9.79
C GLU A 58 26.12 -6.73 -8.31
N ALA A 59 27.37 -7.13 -8.02
CA ALA A 59 27.77 -7.41 -6.63
C ALA A 59 27.72 -6.16 -5.76
N ASP A 60 28.14 -5.02 -6.30
CA ASP A 60 28.10 -3.73 -5.59
C ASP A 60 26.69 -3.20 -5.45
N LEU A 61 25.84 -3.37 -6.46
CA LEU A 61 24.43 -3.00 -6.42
C LEU A 61 23.68 -3.79 -5.31
N ARG A 62 23.86 -5.09 -5.28
CA ARG A 62 23.31 -5.96 -4.22
C ARG A 62 23.82 -5.62 -2.82
N ALA A 63 25.03 -5.08 -2.72
CA ALA A 63 25.61 -4.61 -1.47
C ALA A 63 25.24 -3.15 -1.16
N HIS A 64 24.33 -2.52 -1.92
CA HIS A 64 23.92 -1.10 -1.83
C HIS A 64 25.08 -0.11 -1.96
N ARG A 65 26.17 -0.52 -2.60
CA ARG A 65 27.33 0.35 -2.91
C ARG A 65 27.12 1.04 -4.26
N TYR A 66 26.08 1.85 -4.37
CA TYR A 66 25.58 2.43 -5.62
C TYR A 66 26.63 3.23 -6.42
N GLU A 67 27.49 4.01 -5.75
CA GLU A 67 28.56 4.77 -6.43
C GLU A 67 29.54 3.85 -7.16
N LEU A 68 29.92 2.74 -6.56
CA LEU A 68 30.82 1.76 -7.17
C LEU A 68 30.10 1.05 -8.32
N ALA A 69 28.86 0.62 -8.10
CA ALA A 69 28.03 -0.02 -9.13
C ALA A 69 27.90 0.87 -10.38
N VAL A 70 27.59 2.16 -10.22
CA VAL A 70 27.51 3.13 -11.34
C VAL A 70 28.81 3.19 -12.12
N ASN A 71 29.96 3.25 -11.45
CA ASN A 71 31.27 3.34 -12.13
C ASN A 71 31.58 2.05 -12.91
N GLU A 72 31.24 0.90 -12.34
CA GLU A 72 31.48 -0.39 -12.96
C GLU A 72 30.53 -0.65 -14.14
N PHE A 73 29.24 -0.33 -14.01
CA PHE A 73 28.30 -0.42 -15.14
C PHE A 73 28.65 0.56 -16.26
N ARG A 74 29.08 1.78 -15.97
CA ARG A 74 29.61 2.71 -16.98
C ARG A 74 30.84 2.13 -17.69
N THR A 75 31.72 1.47 -16.94
CA THR A 75 32.90 0.81 -17.51
C THR A 75 32.46 -0.37 -18.39
N ALA A 76 31.47 -1.17 -17.98
CA ALA A 76 30.92 -2.24 -18.81
C ALA A 76 30.37 -1.69 -20.14
N LEU A 77 29.66 -0.55 -20.10
CA LEU A 77 29.11 0.10 -21.29
C LEU A 77 30.19 0.65 -22.27
N LEU A 78 31.44 0.89 -21.83
CA LEU A 78 32.52 1.20 -22.75
C LEU A 78 32.84 0.04 -23.70
N TYR A 79 32.60 -1.20 -23.27
CA TYR A 79 32.84 -2.41 -24.03
C TYR A 79 31.62 -2.86 -24.86
N SER A 80 30.42 -2.57 -24.38
CA SER A 80 29.14 -2.96 -25.02
C SER A 80 28.10 -1.86 -24.81
N ARG A 81 28.20 -0.80 -25.62
CA ARG A 81 27.46 0.46 -25.45
C ARG A 81 25.95 0.32 -25.49
N ASP A 82 25.45 -0.56 -26.35
CA ASP A 82 24.01 -0.75 -26.59
C ASP A 82 23.47 -1.98 -25.85
N ASN A 83 24.19 -2.47 -24.83
CA ASN A 83 23.73 -3.60 -24.05
C ASN A 83 22.59 -3.16 -23.12
N TYR A 84 21.39 -3.69 -23.40
CA TYR A 84 20.16 -3.39 -22.68
C TYR A 84 20.29 -3.62 -21.17
N THR A 85 20.79 -4.79 -20.76
CA THR A 85 20.94 -5.19 -19.35
C THR A 85 21.90 -4.26 -18.61
N TYR A 86 23.03 -3.87 -19.24
CA TYR A 86 23.98 -2.96 -18.61
C TYR A 86 23.39 -1.56 -18.38
N GLN A 87 22.58 -1.08 -19.33
CA GLN A 87 21.89 0.21 -19.21
C GLN A 87 20.82 0.17 -18.11
N LEU A 88 20.10 -0.96 -17.99
CA LEU A 88 19.05 -1.14 -16.99
C LEU A 88 19.63 -1.15 -15.57
N GLU A 89 20.66 -1.97 -15.30
CA GLU A 89 21.32 -2.03 -14.01
C GLU A 89 22.02 -0.70 -13.62
N LEU A 90 22.56 0.01 -14.61
CA LEU A 90 23.07 1.37 -14.42
C LEU A 90 21.95 2.32 -13.96
N ALA A 91 20.80 2.24 -14.61
CA ALA A 91 19.64 3.07 -14.26
C ALA A 91 19.15 2.77 -12.84
N GLU A 92 19.10 1.49 -12.44
CA GLU A 92 18.74 1.08 -11.08
C GLU A 92 19.74 1.65 -10.03
N ALA A 93 21.04 1.51 -10.29
CA ALA A 93 22.07 2.09 -9.42
C ALA A 93 21.97 3.62 -9.30
N LEU A 94 21.61 4.32 -10.40
CA LEU A 94 21.40 5.77 -10.40
C LEU A 94 20.14 6.17 -9.63
N VAL A 95 19.06 5.38 -9.68
CA VAL A 95 17.87 5.57 -8.83
C VAL A 95 18.23 5.44 -7.36
N GLY A 96 19.02 4.42 -7.00
CA GLY A 96 19.54 4.23 -5.64
C GLY A 96 20.35 5.43 -5.12
N LEU A 97 21.08 6.12 -6.00
CA LEU A 97 21.80 7.37 -5.70
C LEU A 97 20.93 8.63 -5.73
N LYS A 98 19.64 8.52 -6.04
CA LYS A 98 18.74 9.66 -6.28
C LYS A 98 19.18 10.58 -7.45
N ARG A 99 19.96 10.03 -8.39
CA ARG A 99 20.35 10.71 -9.64
C ARG A 99 19.28 10.52 -10.71
N THR A 100 18.06 10.91 -10.36
CA THR A 100 16.82 10.58 -11.11
C THR A 100 16.82 11.08 -12.56
N ASN A 101 17.43 12.22 -12.86
CA ASN A 101 17.46 12.75 -14.23
C ASN A 101 18.33 11.89 -15.14
N GLU A 102 19.45 11.39 -14.65
CA GLU A 102 20.31 10.51 -15.41
C GLU A 102 19.68 9.13 -15.61
N ALA A 103 19.13 8.55 -14.52
CA ALA A 103 18.40 7.29 -14.59
C ALA A 103 17.26 7.35 -15.61
N TYR A 104 16.47 8.42 -15.56
CA TYR A 104 15.35 8.64 -16.48
C TYR A 104 15.77 8.62 -17.96
N ALA A 105 16.90 9.24 -18.30
CA ALA A 105 17.38 9.25 -19.66
C ALA A 105 17.70 7.85 -20.21
N TYR A 106 18.25 6.96 -19.37
CA TYR A 106 18.46 5.56 -19.76
C TYR A 106 17.14 4.79 -19.84
N LEU A 107 16.30 4.93 -18.81
CA LEU A 107 15.04 4.17 -18.71
C LEU A 107 14.05 4.53 -19.83
N ILE A 108 13.96 5.78 -20.26
CA ILE A 108 13.10 6.17 -21.36
C ILE A 108 13.54 5.51 -22.68
N ASN A 109 14.83 5.46 -22.97
CA ASN A 109 15.36 4.76 -24.15
C ASN A 109 15.10 3.24 -24.09
N LEU A 110 15.19 2.64 -22.91
CA LEU A 110 14.89 1.22 -22.71
C LEU A 110 13.37 0.96 -22.85
N TRP A 111 12.54 1.85 -22.33
CA TRP A 111 11.09 1.77 -22.44
C TRP A 111 10.63 1.90 -23.90
N GLU A 112 11.26 2.75 -24.71
CA GLU A 112 10.96 2.87 -26.14
C GLU A 112 11.28 1.58 -26.91
N GLN A 113 12.27 0.79 -26.46
CA GLN A 113 12.63 -0.49 -27.04
C GLN A 113 11.69 -1.62 -26.56
N GLU A 114 11.39 -1.67 -25.27
CA GLU A 114 10.56 -2.68 -24.62
C GLU A 114 9.52 -2.05 -23.68
N PRO A 115 8.41 -1.51 -24.20
CA PRO A 115 7.39 -0.83 -23.39
C PRO A 115 6.72 -1.73 -22.32
N GLU A 116 6.73 -3.05 -22.58
CA GLU A 116 6.11 -4.07 -21.69
C GLU A 116 7.09 -4.63 -20.66
N ASN A 117 8.31 -4.10 -20.57
CA ASN A 117 9.28 -4.56 -19.57
C ASN A 117 8.89 -4.09 -18.17
N GLY A 118 8.63 -5.06 -17.27
CA GLY A 118 8.14 -4.79 -15.93
C GLY A 118 9.10 -4.00 -15.07
N LEU A 119 10.39 -4.32 -15.13
CA LEU A 119 11.41 -3.65 -14.32
C LEU A 119 11.61 -2.20 -14.78
N VAL A 120 11.66 -1.95 -16.09
CA VAL A 120 11.76 -0.58 -16.63
C VAL A 120 10.58 0.27 -16.19
N ASN A 121 9.35 -0.26 -16.29
CA ASN A 121 8.17 0.47 -15.83
C ASN A 121 8.20 0.70 -14.32
N LEU A 122 8.64 -0.27 -13.51
CA LEU A 122 8.75 -0.10 -12.06
C LEU A 122 9.74 1.02 -11.69
N GLU A 123 10.91 1.06 -12.34
CA GLU A 123 11.90 2.11 -12.11
C GLU A 123 11.39 3.49 -12.56
N LEU A 124 10.69 3.57 -13.70
CA LEU A 124 10.04 4.81 -14.13
C LEU A 124 8.97 5.28 -13.14
N ALA A 125 8.18 4.35 -12.57
CA ALA A 125 7.21 4.66 -11.53
C ALA A 125 7.89 5.26 -10.28
N ARG A 126 8.98 4.64 -9.81
CA ARG A 126 9.78 5.13 -8.67
C ARG A 126 10.34 6.52 -8.89
N ILE A 127 10.83 6.81 -10.11
CA ILE A 127 11.30 8.15 -10.48
C ILE A 127 10.14 9.15 -10.50
N ALA A 128 9.00 8.80 -11.07
CA ALA A 128 7.82 9.66 -11.09
C ALA A 128 7.33 10.00 -9.67
N VAL A 129 7.36 9.01 -8.74
CA VAL A 129 7.09 9.25 -7.30
C VAL A 129 8.07 10.27 -6.71
N GLN A 130 9.37 10.14 -6.96
CA GLN A 130 10.38 11.08 -6.46
C GLN A 130 10.21 12.49 -7.03
N ARG A 131 9.66 12.61 -8.24
CA ARG A 131 9.35 13.89 -8.89
C ARG A 131 7.97 14.45 -8.53
N ALA A 132 7.19 13.74 -7.73
CA ALA A 132 5.79 14.04 -7.41
C ALA A 132 4.87 14.11 -8.66
N GLU A 133 5.20 13.36 -9.70
CA GLU A 133 4.45 13.23 -10.95
C GLU A 133 3.43 12.08 -10.81
N THR A 134 2.33 12.34 -10.10
CA THR A 134 1.40 11.29 -9.62
C THR A 134 0.80 10.46 -10.77
N GLU A 135 0.31 11.09 -11.83
CA GLU A 135 -0.35 10.36 -12.93
C GLU A 135 0.65 9.49 -13.71
N GLU A 136 1.89 9.96 -13.87
CA GLU A 136 2.98 9.18 -14.47
C GLU A 136 3.34 7.99 -13.58
N ALA A 137 3.46 8.19 -12.27
CA ALA A 137 3.72 7.12 -11.32
C ALA A 137 2.64 6.03 -11.39
N LEU A 138 1.37 6.41 -11.37
CA LEU A 138 0.26 5.47 -11.48
C LEU A 138 0.28 4.69 -12.79
N ARG A 139 0.50 5.37 -13.92
CA ARG A 139 0.58 4.74 -15.23
C ARG A 139 1.68 3.69 -15.27
N HIS A 140 2.88 4.03 -14.82
CA HIS A 140 4.01 3.11 -14.85
C HIS A 140 3.89 1.97 -13.83
N TYR A 141 3.31 2.21 -12.63
CA TYR A 141 2.99 1.11 -11.71
C TYR A 141 1.99 0.13 -12.31
N HIS A 142 0.91 0.61 -12.94
CA HIS A 142 -0.04 -0.28 -13.63
C HIS A 142 0.63 -1.06 -14.76
N ASN A 143 1.46 -0.39 -15.55
CA ASN A 143 2.23 -1.09 -16.58
C ASN A 143 3.13 -2.17 -15.97
N ALA A 144 3.82 -1.90 -14.87
CA ALA A 144 4.67 -2.88 -14.17
C ALA A 144 3.89 -4.08 -13.64
N ILE A 145 2.70 -3.86 -13.05
CA ILE A 145 1.85 -4.93 -12.50
C ILE A 145 1.38 -5.90 -13.59
N TYR A 146 1.06 -5.40 -14.80
CA TYR A 146 0.57 -6.23 -15.91
C TYR A 146 1.65 -6.59 -16.94
N ALA A 147 2.89 -6.22 -16.70
CA ALA A 147 4.03 -6.41 -17.56
C ALA A 147 4.50 -7.86 -17.69
N ILE A 148 5.41 -8.06 -18.62
CA ILE A 148 6.21 -9.28 -18.73
C ILE A 148 7.42 -9.15 -17.80
N TRP A 149 7.58 -10.09 -16.89
CA TRP A 149 8.70 -10.16 -15.98
C TRP A 149 9.57 -11.39 -16.28
N PRO A 150 10.89 -11.30 -16.20
CA PRO A 150 11.75 -12.48 -16.25
C PRO A 150 11.65 -13.28 -14.94
N GLY A 151 11.60 -14.60 -15.01
CA GLY A 151 11.60 -15.48 -13.84
C GLY A 151 10.24 -15.63 -13.15
N ASP A 152 10.19 -15.44 -11.84
CA ASP A 152 8.95 -15.55 -11.05
C ASP A 152 8.08 -14.29 -11.21
N HIS A 153 7.19 -14.35 -12.17
CA HIS A 153 6.34 -13.24 -12.56
C HIS A 153 5.38 -12.81 -11.44
N GLU A 154 4.89 -13.74 -10.64
CA GLU A 154 3.87 -13.45 -9.63
C GLU A 154 4.43 -12.63 -8.47
N VAL A 155 5.58 -13.03 -7.94
CA VAL A 155 6.26 -12.31 -6.86
C VAL A 155 6.59 -10.87 -7.28
N GLN A 156 7.08 -10.68 -8.51
CA GLN A 156 7.42 -9.33 -9.01
C GLN A 156 6.18 -8.44 -9.16
N ARG A 157 5.09 -8.99 -9.68
CA ARG A 157 3.81 -8.28 -9.79
C ARG A 157 3.23 -7.88 -8.44
N GLN A 158 3.27 -8.80 -7.46
CA GLN A 158 2.82 -8.53 -6.09
C GLN A 158 3.66 -7.44 -5.43
N ASN A 159 4.98 -7.45 -5.62
CA ASN A 159 5.86 -6.41 -5.11
C ASN A 159 5.55 -5.05 -5.74
N ALA A 160 5.39 -4.98 -7.06
CA ALA A 160 5.02 -3.73 -7.75
C ALA A 160 3.65 -3.20 -7.27
N ARG A 161 2.68 -4.09 -7.05
CA ARG A 161 1.36 -3.73 -6.51
C ARG A 161 1.46 -3.24 -5.06
N LEU A 162 2.28 -3.86 -4.23
CA LEU A 162 2.52 -3.38 -2.86
C LEU A 162 3.13 -1.99 -2.85
N GLU A 163 4.12 -1.71 -3.69
CA GLU A 163 4.71 -0.36 -3.81
C GLU A 163 3.66 0.67 -4.26
N LEU A 164 2.79 0.32 -5.22
CA LEU A 164 1.68 1.17 -5.62
C LEU A 164 0.73 1.46 -4.46
N ILE A 165 0.35 0.44 -3.69
CA ILE A 165 -0.53 0.59 -2.53
C ILE A 165 0.09 1.52 -1.49
N GLU A 166 1.36 1.32 -1.14
CA GLU A 166 2.10 2.16 -0.19
C GLU A 166 2.18 3.61 -0.67
N TYR A 167 2.43 3.81 -1.97
CA TYR A 167 2.40 5.15 -2.58
C TYR A 167 1.00 5.79 -2.49
N LEU A 168 -0.06 5.06 -2.87
CA LEU A 168 -1.44 5.55 -2.80
C LEU A 168 -1.84 5.95 -1.38
N LEU A 169 -1.44 5.17 -0.38
CA LEU A 169 -1.66 5.50 1.04
C LEU A 169 -0.89 6.75 1.46
N SER A 170 0.35 6.90 0.99
CA SER A 170 1.19 8.07 1.30
C SER A 170 0.60 9.39 0.81
N ILE A 171 -0.10 9.37 -0.34
CA ILE A 171 -0.82 10.53 -0.91
C ILE A 171 -2.30 10.62 -0.49
N ASN A 172 -2.70 9.80 0.51
CA ASN A 172 -4.07 9.73 1.04
C ASN A 172 -5.14 9.33 0.00
N ALA A 173 -4.75 8.61 -1.07
CA ALA A 173 -5.65 8.11 -2.11
C ALA A 173 -6.29 6.77 -1.69
N LYS A 174 -6.98 6.75 -0.54
CA LYS A 174 -7.47 5.54 0.14
C LYS A 174 -8.34 4.64 -0.73
N THR A 175 -9.29 5.21 -1.47
CA THR A 175 -10.19 4.42 -2.33
C THR A 175 -9.44 3.66 -3.43
N ARG A 176 -8.41 4.29 -4.02
CA ARG A 176 -7.56 3.62 -5.02
C ARG A 176 -6.72 2.51 -4.35
N ALA A 177 -6.17 2.78 -3.16
CA ALA A 177 -5.43 1.79 -2.38
C ALA A 177 -6.30 0.57 -2.01
N GLN A 178 -7.56 0.77 -1.62
CA GLN A 178 -8.52 -0.31 -1.34
C GLN A 178 -8.73 -1.22 -2.55
N ALA A 179 -8.89 -0.66 -3.75
CA ALA A 179 -9.06 -1.44 -4.97
C ALA A 179 -7.85 -2.34 -5.27
N GLU A 180 -6.63 -1.81 -5.14
CA GLU A 180 -5.40 -2.58 -5.35
C GLU A 180 -5.17 -3.61 -4.23
N LEU A 181 -5.56 -3.30 -2.99
CA LEU A 181 -5.51 -4.24 -1.86
C LEU A 181 -6.44 -5.44 -2.06
N ILE A 182 -7.65 -5.23 -2.57
CA ILE A 182 -8.59 -6.32 -2.90
C ILE A 182 -7.95 -7.24 -3.94
N ALA A 183 -7.39 -6.68 -5.02
CA ALA A 183 -6.72 -7.46 -6.05
C ALA A 183 -5.46 -8.19 -5.55
N LEU A 184 -4.76 -7.64 -4.55
CA LEU A 184 -3.63 -8.30 -3.90
C LEU A 184 -4.10 -9.48 -3.03
N ALA A 185 -5.15 -9.27 -2.23
CA ALA A 185 -5.67 -10.25 -1.28
C ALA A 185 -6.18 -11.53 -1.96
N GLU A 186 -6.71 -11.43 -3.20
CA GLU A 186 -7.19 -12.58 -3.97
C GLU A 186 -6.08 -13.61 -4.29
N ASN A 187 -4.82 -13.18 -4.29
CA ASN A 187 -3.68 -14.00 -4.71
C ASN A 187 -2.62 -14.16 -3.60
N LEU A 188 -2.99 -13.93 -2.35
CA LEU A 188 -2.08 -14.13 -1.22
C LEU A 188 -1.81 -15.62 -0.98
N ALA A 189 -0.56 -15.92 -0.64
CA ALA A 189 -0.20 -17.25 -0.13
C ALA A 189 -0.81 -17.49 1.27
N ASP A 190 -0.98 -18.77 1.63
CA ASP A 190 -1.42 -19.19 2.98
C ASP A 190 -0.31 -18.94 4.03
N ASP A 191 0.05 -17.68 4.25
CA ASP A 191 1.04 -17.23 5.20
C ASP A 191 0.39 -16.24 6.20
N PRO A 192 0.37 -16.58 7.51
CA PRO A 192 -0.23 -15.73 8.54
C PRO A 192 0.33 -14.31 8.54
N SER A 193 1.62 -14.13 8.27
CA SER A 193 2.28 -12.82 8.30
C SER A 193 1.88 -11.94 7.13
N GLN A 194 1.66 -12.52 5.95
CA GLN A 194 1.18 -11.78 4.78
C GLN A 194 -0.26 -11.28 4.99
N HIS A 195 -1.15 -12.12 5.53
CA HIS A 195 -2.51 -11.72 5.89
C HIS A 195 -2.52 -10.59 6.94
N VAL A 196 -1.62 -10.63 7.95
CA VAL A 196 -1.49 -9.52 8.91
C VAL A 196 -1.06 -8.24 8.19
N ARG A 197 -0.03 -8.30 7.35
CA ARG A 197 0.46 -7.13 6.60
C ARG A 197 -0.64 -6.50 5.74
N VAL A 198 -1.37 -7.32 4.99
CA VAL A 198 -2.47 -6.83 4.13
C VAL A 198 -3.62 -6.29 4.98
N GLY A 199 -3.94 -6.92 6.10
CA GLY A 199 -4.90 -6.41 7.08
C GLY A 199 -4.51 -5.03 7.63
N ASP A 200 -3.23 -4.82 7.94
CA ASP A 200 -2.72 -3.52 8.39
C ASP A 200 -2.84 -2.44 7.30
N LEU A 201 -2.56 -2.79 6.03
CA LEU A 201 -2.72 -1.87 4.90
C LEU A 201 -4.19 -1.51 4.65
N PHE A 202 -5.12 -2.48 4.74
CA PHE A 202 -6.57 -2.20 4.72
C PHE A 202 -6.97 -1.27 5.88
N GLY A 203 -6.42 -1.49 7.07
CA GLY A 203 -6.64 -0.62 8.23
C GLY A 203 -6.18 0.83 7.97
N GLN A 204 -5.02 1.03 7.35
CA GLN A 204 -4.51 2.34 6.94
C GLN A 204 -5.40 2.98 5.86
N ALA A 205 -5.94 2.17 4.94
CA ALA A 205 -6.92 2.59 3.94
C ALA A 205 -8.32 2.86 4.55
N GLN A 206 -8.52 2.64 5.85
CA GLN A 206 -9.79 2.76 6.57
C GLN A 206 -10.86 1.75 6.09
N ASP A 207 -10.47 0.67 5.49
CA ASP A 207 -11.34 -0.46 5.13
C ASP A 207 -11.26 -1.54 6.21
N TYR A 208 -11.97 -1.29 7.30
CA TYR A 208 -11.90 -2.16 8.49
C TYR A 208 -12.61 -3.50 8.30
N GLU A 209 -13.54 -3.60 7.35
CA GLU A 209 -14.20 -4.88 7.02
C GLU A 209 -13.21 -5.85 6.38
N HIS A 210 -12.51 -5.42 5.34
CA HIS A 210 -11.49 -6.25 4.71
C HIS A 210 -10.30 -6.48 5.65
N ALA A 211 -9.88 -5.47 6.43
CA ALA A 211 -8.86 -5.65 7.45
C ALA A 211 -9.21 -6.78 8.42
N LEU A 212 -10.45 -6.78 8.96
CA LEU A 212 -10.93 -7.83 9.86
C LEU A 212 -10.98 -9.19 9.18
N ALA A 213 -11.34 -9.25 7.90
CA ALA A 213 -11.35 -10.49 7.13
C ALA A 213 -9.93 -11.08 7.00
N GLU A 214 -8.95 -10.26 6.67
CA GLU A 214 -7.55 -10.68 6.54
C GLU A 214 -6.97 -11.17 7.86
N TYR A 215 -7.17 -10.44 8.97
CA TYR A 215 -6.74 -10.91 10.30
C TYR A 215 -7.40 -12.24 10.68
N ARG A 216 -8.65 -12.46 10.31
CA ARG A 216 -9.32 -13.75 10.56
C ARG A 216 -8.75 -14.88 9.71
N LEU A 217 -8.28 -14.61 8.50
CA LEU A 217 -7.55 -15.59 7.68
C LEU A 217 -6.22 -15.93 8.35
N SER A 218 -5.46 -14.93 8.79
CA SER A 218 -4.24 -15.17 9.57
C SER A 218 -4.51 -16.04 10.81
N LEU A 219 -5.58 -15.77 11.56
CA LEU A 219 -5.97 -16.53 12.76
C LEU A 219 -6.49 -17.95 12.46
N LYS A 220 -6.93 -18.24 11.25
CA LYS A 220 -7.20 -19.64 10.84
C LYS A 220 -5.93 -20.45 10.67
N LEU A 221 -4.85 -19.82 10.21
CA LEU A 221 -3.55 -20.43 10.01
C LEU A 221 -2.75 -20.51 11.33
N ASP A 222 -2.76 -19.41 12.10
CA ASP A 222 -2.12 -19.32 13.41
C ASP A 222 -3.08 -18.65 14.42
N ARG A 223 -3.77 -19.48 15.23
CA ARG A 223 -4.80 -19.03 16.19
C ARG A 223 -4.28 -18.12 17.31
N HIS A 224 -2.99 -18.14 17.56
CA HIS A 224 -2.37 -17.39 18.66
C HIS A 224 -1.50 -16.25 18.15
N ASN A 225 -1.57 -15.89 16.89
CA ASN A 225 -0.81 -14.79 16.32
C ASN A 225 -1.18 -13.45 17.01
N PRO A 226 -0.28 -12.85 17.81
CA PRO A 226 -0.62 -11.68 18.63
C PRO A 226 -0.98 -10.47 17.76
N ALA A 227 -0.29 -10.28 16.62
CA ALA A 227 -0.52 -9.16 15.71
C ALA A 227 -1.90 -9.27 15.04
N ALA A 228 -2.29 -10.48 14.63
CA ALA A 228 -3.60 -10.74 14.05
C ALA A 228 -4.73 -10.53 15.09
N LEU A 229 -4.53 -10.96 16.34
CA LEU A 229 -5.50 -10.75 17.42
C LEU A 229 -5.67 -9.25 17.72
N ALA A 230 -4.58 -8.51 17.87
CA ALA A 230 -4.60 -7.06 18.11
C ALA A 230 -5.24 -6.31 16.94
N GLY A 231 -4.86 -6.64 15.69
CA GLY A 231 -5.42 -6.07 14.46
C GLY A 231 -6.92 -6.34 14.33
N ALA A 232 -7.36 -7.60 14.55
CA ALA A 232 -8.78 -7.98 14.52
C ALA A 232 -9.59 -7.25 15.58
N GLY A 233 -9.04 -7.11 16.79
CA GLY A 233 -9.66 -6.36 17.87
C GLY A 233 -9.86 -4.89 17.53
N ARG A 234 -8.83 -4.25 17.01
CA ARG A 234 -8.86 -2.85 16.56
C ARG A 234 -9.84 -2.65 15.41
N ALA A 235 -9.81 -3.50 14.38
CA ALA A 235 -10.74 -3.42 13.27
C ALA A 235 -12.20 -3.60 13.74
N ALA A 236 -12.47 -4.59 14.57
CA ALA A 236 -13.80 -4.80 15.15
C ALA A 236 -14.28 -3.60 15.99
N PHE A 237 -13.39 -2.96 16.76
CA PHE A 237 -13.70 -1.74 17.52
C PHE A 237 -14.09 -0.58 16.59
N LEU A 238 -13.32 -0.35 15.52
CA LEU A 238 -13.58 0.72 14.56
C LEU A 238 -14.85 0.49 13.75
N LEU A 239 -15.27 -0.76 13.61
CA LEU A 239 -16.56 -1.16 13.02
C LEU A 239 -17.74 -1.08 14.01
N GLY A 240 -17.52 -0.67 15.27
CA GLY A 240 -18.55 -0.65 16.29
C GLY A 240 -18.98 -2.05 16.80
N ARG A 241 -18.24 -3.10 16.42
CA ARG A 241 -18.54 -4.49 16.83
C ARG A 241 -17.89 -4.80 18.18
N TYR A 242 -18.32 -4.10 19.22
CA TYR A 242 -17.63 -4.11 20.53
C TYR A 242 -17.58 -5.47 21.20
N ASP A 243 -18.64 -6.31 21.11
CA ASP A 243 -18.60 -7.68 21.65
C ASP A 243 -17.55 -8.55 20.95
N LEU A 244 -17.30 -8.30 19.66
CA LEU A 244 -16.27 -8.99 18.90
C LEU A 244 -14.89 -8.42 19.23
N ALA A 245 -14.77 -7.10 19.33
CA ALA A 245 -13.55 -6.40 19.70
C ALA A 245 -13.04 -6.86 21.08
N GLN A 246 -13.93 -6.95 22.07
CA GLN A 246 -13.59 -7.44 23.41
C GLN A 246 -12.91 -8.81 23.35
N ARG A 247 -13.52 -9.78 22.65
CA ARG A 247 -12.97 -11.15 22.56
C ARG A 247 -11.59 -11.19 21.93
N TYR A 248 -11.36 -10.43 20.86
CA TYR A 248 -10.05 -10.41 20.21
C TYR A 248 -9.01 -9.65 21.05
N LEU A 249 -9.39 -8.54 21.68
CA LEU A 249 -8.49 -7.76 22.54
C LEU A 249 -8.11 -8.49 23.81
N GLU A 250 -9.05 -9.20 24.46
CA GLU A 250 -8.76 -10.10 25.60
C GLU A 250 -7.71 -11.15 25.21
N ALA A 251 -7.90 -11.79 24.04
CA ALA A 251 -6.95 -12.77 23.52
C ALA A 251 -5.60 -12.13 23.16
N ALA A 252 -5.58 -10.92 22.58
CA ALA A 252 -4.37 -10.19 22.25
C ALA A 252 -3.55 -9.84 23.50
N VAL A 253 -4.19 -9.30 24.54
CA VAL A 253 -3.55 -8.97 25.82
C VAL A 253 -3.05 -10.22 26.53
N ALA A 254 -3.80 -11.34 26.45
CA ALA A 254 -3.35 -12.61 26.99
C ALA A 254 -2.11 -13.17 26.24
N ALA A 255 -2.06 -13.00 24.91
CA ALA A 255 -0.92 -13.42 24.10
C ALA A 255 0.31 -12.50 24.26
N ASN A 256 0.09 -11.20 24.42
CA ASN A 256 1.14 -10.20 24.66
C ASN A 256 0.73 -9.19 25.75
N PRO A 257 1.06 -9.46 27.03
CA PRO A 257 0.70 -8.56 28.14
C PRO A 257 1.38 -7.17 28.10
N HIS A 258 2.39 -6.98 27.25
CA HIS A 258 3.07 -5.71 27.08
C HIS A 258 2.48 -4.82 25.97
N ASP A 259 1.46 -5.30 25.27
CA ASP A 259 0.72 -4.52 24.28
C ASP A 259 -0.23 -3.52 24.95
N THR A 260 0.33 -2.38 25.37
CA THR A 260 -0.44 -1.30 26.00
C THR A 260 -1.55 -0.74 25.12
N PRO A 261 -1.37 -0.54 23.80
CA PRO A 261 -2.44 -0.11 22.88
C PRO A 261 -3.65 -1.03 22.91
N SER A 262 -3.45 -2.36 22.85
CA SER A 262 -4.55 -3.32 22.90
C SER A 262 -5.22 -3.35 24.30
N ALA A 263 -4.45 -3.21 25.37
CA ALA A 263 -4.98 -3.16 26.73
C ALA A 263 -5.85 -1.90 26.97
N ASP A 264 -5.43 -0.74 26.46
CA ASP A 264 -6.20 0.50 26.61
C ASP A 264 -7.45 0.49 25.72
N LEU A 265 -7.36 -0.11 24.52
CA LEU A 265 -8.53 -0.31 23.66
C LEU A 265 -9.52 -1.30 24.27
N LEU A 266 -9.04 -2.34 24.96
CA LEU A 266 -9.89 -3.29 25.70
C LEU A 266 -10.67 -2.57 26.81
N LYS A 267 -9.99 -1.77 27.65
CA LYS A 267 -10.66 -0.97 28.70
C LYS A 267 -11.75 -0.06 28.12
N THR A 268 -11.46 0.60 27.01
CA THR A 268 -12.44 1.45 26.32
C THR A 268 -13.61 0.61 25.81
N THR A 269 -13.34 -0.54 25.21
CA THR A 269 -14.36 -1.47 24.70
C THR A 269 -15.26 -1.97 25.83
N GLU A 270 -14.69 -2.38 26.96
CA GLU A 270 -15.43 -2.81 28.15
C GLU A 270 -16.32 -1.70 28.71
N LEU A 271 -15.82 -0.46 28.72
CA LEU A 271 -16.58 0.69 29.18
C LEU A 271 -17.74 1.02 28.22
N VAL A 272 -17.55 0.93 26.89
CA VAL A 272 -18.63 1.06 25.90
C VAL A 272 -19.70 -0.01 26.15
N LEU A 273 -19.30 -1.26 26.30
CA LEU A 273 -20.22 -2.36 26.56
C LEU A 273 -20.96 -2.19 27.90
N LYS A 274 -20.32 -1.65 28.94
CA LYS A 274 -20.93 -1.37 30.24
C LYS A 274 -21.92 -0.21 30.19
N MET A 275 -21.67 0.82 29.36
CA MET A 275 -22.43 2.06 29.33
C MET A 275 -23.51 2.10 28.25
N ASP A 276 -23.63 1.08 27.38
CA ASP A 276 -24.66 1.02 26.35
C ASP A 276 -25.99 0.49 26.90
N PRO A 277 -27.02 1.36 27.06
CA PRO A 277 -28.32 0.95 27.61
C PRO A 277 -29.19 0.17 26.60
N PHE A 278 -28.80 0.14 25.30
CA PHE A 278 -29.56 -0.50 24.23
C PHE A 278 -29.08 -1.93 23.94
N ARG A 279 -28.07 -2.39 24.67
CA ARG A 279 -27.58 -3.78 24.53
C ARG A 279 -28.69 -4.79 24.77
N ARG A 280 -28.64 -5.85 23.99
CA ARG A 280 -29.52 -7.01 24.19
C ARG A 280 -29.18 -7.71 25.51
N ARG A 281 -30.22 -8.23 26.19
CA ARG A 281 -30.10 -9.07 27.38
C ARG A 281 -29.58 -8.38 28.65
N ILE A 282 -29.73 -7.05 28.78
CA ILE A 282 -29.53 -6.37 30.08
C ILE A 282 -30.86 -6.26 30.83
N SER A 283 -30.80 -6.24 32.14
CA SER A 283 -31.99 -6.06 32.98
C SER A 283 -32.51 -4.62 32.87
N VAL A 284 -33.81 -4.42 33.09
CA VAL A 284 -34.42 -3.09 33.15
C VAL A 284 -33.76 -2.23 34.23
N ALA A 285 -33.43 -2.80 35.36
CA ALA A 285 -32.77 -2.08 36.44
C ALA A 285 -31.38 -1.58 36.04
N GLU A 286 -30.60 -2.42 35.35
CA GLU A 286 -29.29 -2.05 34.83
C GLU A 286 -29.40 -0.98 33.76
N ARG A 287 -30.34 -1.10 32.81
CA ARG A 287 -30.63 -0.06 31.82
C ARG A 287 -30.91 1.29 32.45
N HIS A 288 -31.78 1.34 33.47
CA HIS A 288 -32.10 2.57 34.17
C HIS A 288 -30.86 3.15 34.90
N ARG A 289 -30.03 2.30 35.50
CA ARG A 289 -28.78 2.73 36.13
C ARG A 289 -27.85 3.40 35.13
N ILE A 290 -27.64 2.79 33.96
CA ILE A 290 -26.79 3.32 32.86
C ILE A 290 -27.32 4.68 32.38
N VAL A 291 -28.63 4.79 32.12
CA VAL A 291 -29.22 6.05 31.67
C VAL A 291 -29.03 7.17 32.69
N ILE A 292 -29.23 6.89 33.97
CA ILE A 292 -29.04 7.88 35.06
C ILE A 292 -27.56 8.31 35.11
N GLU A 293 -26.63 7.37 35.00
CA GLU A 293 -25.18 7.64 35.02
C GLU A 293 -24.76 8.47 33.80
N ALA A 294 -25.20 8.09 32.58
CA ALA A 294 -24.92 8.80 31.33
C ALA A 294 -25.51 10.22 31.38
N PHE A 295 -26.75 10.38 31.86
CA PHE A 295 -27.40 11.68 31.96
C PHE A 295 -26.70 12.61 32.97
N ALA A 296 -26.21 12.06 34.09
CA ALA A 296 -25.41 12.81 35.04
C ALA A 296 -24.05 13.25 34.45
N ALA A 297 -23.36 12.36 33.73
CA ALA A 297 -22.11 12.66 33.05
C ALA A 297 -22.26 13.80 32.02
N ALA A 298 -23.29 13.74 31.16
CA ALA A 298 -23.61 14.82 30.22
C ALA A 298 -23.87 16.17 30.93
N GLY A 299 -24.50 16.16 32.10
CA GLY A 299 -24.66 17.36 32.93
C GLY A 299 -23.34 17.93 33.45
N GLU A 300 -22.39 17.11 33.85
CA GLU A 300 -21.03 17.57 34.22
C GLU A 300 -20.26 18.08 33.00
N ARG A 301 -20.43 17.45 31.83
CA ARG A 301 -19.85 17.92 30.57
C ARG A 301 -20.35 19.33 30.22
N LEU A 302 -21.66 19.59 30.36
CA LEU A 302 -22.23 20.93 30.14
C LEU A 302 -21.62 21.99 31.07
N LYS A 303 -21.40 21.66 32.35
CA LYS A 303 -20.77 22.57 33.30
C LYS A 303 -19.31 22.86 33.02
N SER A 304 -18.61 21.91 32.43
CA SER A 304 -17.20 22.05 32.06
C SER A 304 -16.96 22.84 30.77
N CYS A 305 -18.01 23.10 30.00
CA CYS A 305 -17.96 23.93 28.82
C CYS A 305 -17.67 25.41 29.17
N PRO A 306 -16.81 26.12 28.40
CA PRO A 306 -16.57 27.54 28.60
C PRO A 306 -17.87 28.34 28.51
N ALA A 307 -18.03 29.37 29.38
CA ALA A 307 -19.13 30.29 29.30
C ALA A 307 -19.13 31.01 27.92
N GLY A 308 -20.14 30.80 27.11
CA GLY A 308 -20.27 31.32 25.75
C GLY A 308 -20.10 30.27 24.64
N ALA A 309 -19.88 28.99 24.96
CA ALA A 309 -19.98 27.91 23.99
C ALA A 309 -21.40 27.90 23.38
N ASN A 310 -21.50 28.09 22.06
CA ASN A 310 -22.78 28.10 21.33
C ASN A 310 -23.30 26.65 21.18
N LEU A 311 -23.85 26.12 22.26
CA LEU A 311 -24.57 24.84 22.23
C LEU A 311 -26.00 25.13 21.74
N ARG A 312 -26.40 24.57 20.58
CA ARG A 312 -27.72 24.75 19.99
C ARG A 312 -28.64 23.61 20.43
N GLY A 313 -29.85 23.92 20.86
CA GLY A 313 -30.86 22.92 21.20
C GLY A 313 -31.30 22.07 20.00
N PRO A 314 -31.90 20.91 20.21
CA PRO A 314 -32.50 20.12 19.15
C PRO A 314 -33.56 20.94 18.41
N VAL A 315 -33.59 20.88 17.07
CA VAL A 315 -34.56 21.58 16.23
C VAL A 315 -35.90 20.86 16.38
N SER A 316 -36.61 21.15 17.47
CA SER A 316 -38.01 20.76 17.61
C SER A 316 -38.88 22.00 17.32
N SER A 317 -39.97 21.76 16.59
CA SER A 317 -40.94 22.76 16.11
C SER A 317 -41.53 23.62 17.22
N GLY A 318 -40.83 24.71 17.61
CA GLY A 318 -41.44 25.65 18.56
C GLY A 318 -40.53 26.54 19.38
N GLY A 319 -39.20 26.41 19.29
CA GLY A 319 -38.26 27.26 20.03
C GLY A 319 -36.94 26.54 20.23
N GLN A 320 -35.82 27.22 20.04
CA GLN A 320 -34.49 26.65 20.28
C GLN A 320 -34.22 26.64 21.81
N GLU A 321 -34.71 25.61 22.52
CA GLU A 321 -34.26 25.39 23.90
C GLU A 321 -32.77 25.00 23.85
N SER A 322 -31.95 25.60 24.71
CA SER A 322 -30.54 25.21 24.82
C SER A 322 -30.42 23.78 25.40
N PRO A 323 -29.36 23.01 25.08
CA PRO A 323 -29.13 21.68 25.70
C PRO A 323 -29.11 21.73 27.22
N THR A 324 -28.65 22.86 27.79
CA THR A 324 -28.64 23.09 29.25
C THR A 324 -30.05 23.22 29.82
N GLU A 325 -30.94 23.93 29.12
CA GLU A 325 -32.35 24.07 29.54
C GLU A 325 -33.10 22.74 29.41
N SER A 326 -32.93 22.04 28.29
CA SER A 326 -33.52 20.72 28.06
C SER A 326 -33.05 19.69 29.11
N TRP A 327 -31.74 19.71 29.46
CA TRP A 327 -31.18 18.86 30.49
C TRP A 327 -31.79 19.20 31.90
N ALA A 328 -31.85 20.48 32.24
CA ALA A 328 -32.42 20.93 33.52
C ALA A 328 -33.88 20.55 33.67
N LYS A 329 -34.67 20.66 32.59
CA LYS A 329 -36.09 20.32 32.52
C LYS A 329 -36.34 18.82 32.68
N MET A 330 -35.51 17.99 32.08
CA MET A 330 -35.64 16.52 32.10
C MET A 330 -35.09 15.91 33.38
N LYS A 331 -34.15 16.55 34.05
CA LYS A 331 -33.43 16.03 35.24
C LYS A 331 -34.32 15.49 36.34
N PRO A 332 -35.48 16.11 36.76
CA PRO A 332 -36.34 15.61 37.78
C PRO A 332 -36.96 14.24 37.46
N GLU A 333 -37.16 13.93 36.19
CA GLU A 333 -37.79 12.71 35.69
C GLU A 333 -36.78 11.55 35.52
N ILE A 334 -35.48 11.85 35.41
CA ILE A 334 -34.44 10.83 35.23
C ILE A 334 -34.05 10.21 36.57
N THR A 335 -34.96 9.45 37.10
CA THR A 335 -34.87 8.69 38.33
C THR A 335 -35.34 7.26 38.09
N VAL A 336 -34.99 6.31 38.99
CA VAL A 336 -35.45 4.92 38.86
C VAL A 336 -36.99 4.83 38.82
N GLN A 337 -37.68 5.70 39.54
CA GLN A 337 -39.14 5.73 39.55
C GLN A 337 -39.71 6.37 38.27
N GLY A 338 -39.11 7.47 37.78
CA GLY A 338 -39.52 8.14 36.58
C GLY A 338 -39.38 7.25 35.36
N LEU A 339 -38.21 6.62 35.20
CA LEU A 339 -37.93 5.68 34.07
C LEU A 339 -38.81 4.41 34.13
N ARG A 340 -39.25 3.97 35.34
CA ARG A 340 -40.24 2.87 35.45
C ARG A 340 -41.64 3.30 35.03
N ARG A 341 -42.01 4.54 35.33
CA ARG A 341 -43.32 5.08 35.00
C ARG A 341 -43.48 5.34 33.50
N ASN A 342 -42.44 5.86 32.89
CA ASN A 342 -42.41 6.18 31.48
C ASN A 342 -41.13 5.62 30.85
N PRO A 343 -41.20 4.44 30.20
CA PRO A 343 -40.06 3.83 29.52
C PRO A 343 -39.49 4.68 28.34
N ASP A 344 -40.31 5.57 27.75
CA ASP A 344 -39.87 6.43 26.62
C ASP A 344 -38.84 7.46 27.08
N PHE A 345 -38.76 7.76 28.39
CA PHE A 345 -37.68 8.59 28.90
C PHE A 345 -36.30 8.00 28.81
N VAL A 346 -36.16 6.68 28.61
CA VAL A 346 -34.87 6.04 28.35
C VAL A 346 -34.29 6.54 27.05
N GLU A 347 -35.06 6.48 26.00
CA GLU A 347 -34.65 6.91 24.66
C GLU A 347 -34.50 8.43 24.60
N ALA A 348 -35.46 9.20 25.10
CA ALA A 348 -35.41 10.66 25.12
C ALA A 348 -34.19 11.18 25.91
N ALA A 349 -33.87 10.59 27.06
CA ALA A 349 -32.70 10.96 27.84
C ALA A 349 -31.39 10.67 27.11
N MET A 350 -31.29 9.48 26.49
CA MET A 350 -30.07 9.12 25.77
C MET A 350 -29.89 9.96 24.50
N ASN A 351 -30.94 10.27 23.78
CA ASN A 351 -30.87 11.19 22.63
C ASN A 351 -30.34 12.57 23.05
N LEU A 352 -30.84 13.10 24.17
CA LEU A 352 -30.33 14.37 24.71
C LEU A 352 -28.86 14.25 25.16
N VAL A 353 -28.47 13.15 25.80
CA VAL A 353 -27.07 12.88 26.16
C VAL A 353 -26.18 12.88 24.91
N PHE A 354 -26.57 12.16 23.86
CA PHE A 354 -25.83 12.10 22.62
C PHE A 354 -25.71 13.47 21.93
N ASP A 355 -26.77 14.24 21.94
CA ASP A 355 -26.76 15.63 21.42
C ASP A 355 -25.80 16.53 22.20
N ILE A 356 -25.81 16.43 23.53
CA ILE A 356 -24.89 17.16 24.41
C ILE A 356 -23.44 16.80 24.09
N GLU A 357 -23.14 15.51 24.04
CA GLU A 357 -21.76 15.04 23.81
C GLU A 357 -21.23 15.45 22.43
N ARG A 358 -22.05 15.34 21.37
CA ARG A 358 -21.67 15.78 20.01
C ARG A 358 -21.35 17.27 19.97
N GLN A 359 -22.23 18.09 20.55
CA GLN A 359 -22.05 19.54 20.54
C GLN A 359 -20.90 19.98 21.45
N ALA A 360 -20.80 19.39 22.63
CA ALA A 360 -19.70 19.67 23.57
C ALA A 360 -18.34 19.25 22.99
N SER A 361 -18.29 18.14 22.25
CA SER A 361 -17.06 17.72 21.55
C SER A 361 -16.59 18.74 20.52
N ALA A 362 -17.52 19.36 19.80
CA ALA A 362 -17.23 20.39 18.80
C ALA A 362 -16.87 21.74 19.41
N ALA A 363 -17.53 22.15 20.51
CA ALA A 363 -17.44 23.50 21.09
C ALA A 363 -16.53 23.62 22.31
N CYS A 364 -16.37 22.54 23.09
CA CYS A 364 -15.74 22.57 24.40
C CYS A 364 -14.45 21.72 24.49
N GLY A 365 -13.98 21.19 23.37
CA GLY A 365 -12.77 20.38 23.28
C GLY A 365 -13.03 18.86 23.29
N PRO A 366 -11.97 18.07 23.05
CA PRO A 366 -12.09 16.63 22.84
C PRO A 366 -12.69 15.94 24.09
N PRO A 367 -13.56 14.93 23.88
CA PRO A 367 -14.14 14.16 24.99
C PRO A 367 -13.08 13.24 25.61
N THR A 368 -13.21 12.97 26.90
CA THR A 368 -12.35 12.04 27.64
C THR A 368 -13.19 11.09 28.52
N GLY A 369 -12.65 9.93 28.84
CA GLY A 369 -13.32 8.99 29.74
C GLY A 369 -14.74 8.60 29.28
N ILE A 370 -15.75 8.87 30.12
CA ILE A 370 -17.16 8.52 29.87
C ILE A 370 -17.70 9.31 28.67
N ASP A 371 -17.34 10.56 28.50
CA ASP A 371 -17.83 11.41 27.40
C ASP A 371 -17.45 10.81 26.02
N MET A 372 -16.20 10.33 25.89
CA MET A 372 -15.75 9.61 24.69
C MET A 372 -16.57 8.35 24.44
N VAL A 373 -16.86 7.59 25.48
CA VAL A 373 -17.66 6.35 25.40
C VAL A 373 -19.10 6.68 24.95
N LEU A 374 -19.72 7.71 25.49
CA LEU A 374 -21.06 8.13 25.11
C LEU A 374 -21.11 8.56 23.62
N LEU A 375 -20.08 9.22 23.12
CA LEU A 375 -19.94 9.50 21.69
C LEU A 375 -19.79 8.26 20.81
N LEU A 376 -19.06 7.25 21.26
CA LEU A 376 -18.94 5.97 20.54
C LEU A 376 -20.29 5.24 20.49
N ILE A 377 -21.06 5.25 21.60
CA ILE A 377 -22.41 4.69 21.66
C ILE A 377 -23.37 5.48 20.77
N SER A 378 -23.27 6.80 20.76
CA SER A 378 -24.05 7.66 19.86
C SER A 378 -23.89 7.24 18.38
N LYS A 379 -22.65 7.08 17.93
CA LYS A 379 -22.35 6.62 16.55
C LYS A 379 -22.92 5.24 16.25
N LEU A 380 -22.97 4.34 17.23
CA LEU A 380 -23.53 2.99 17.07
C LEU A 380 -25.04 3.02 16.81
N HIS A 381 -25.72 4.04 17.36
CA HIS A 381 -27.19 4.19 17.30
C HIS A 381 -27.64 5.33 16.36
N GLU A 382 -26.74 6.00 15.67
CA GLU A 382 -27.05 6.93 14.58
C GLU A 382 -27.60 6.17 13.37
N GLY A 383 -28.92 6.18 13.17
CA GLY A 383 -29.56 5.57 12.00
C GLY A 383 -30.54 4.45 12.30
N ASN A 384 -30.89 4.19 13.56
CA ASN A 384 -32.01 3.33 13.94
C ASN A 384 -33.27 4.12 14.21
#